data_9aacde36c98485aced478bbf69eba762
#
_entry.id   9aacde36c98485aced478bbf69eba762
#
_cell.length_a   1.000
_cell.length_b   1.000
_cell.length_c   1.000
_cell.angle_alpha   90.00
_cell.angle_beta   90.00
_cell.angle_gamma   90.00
#
_symmetry.space_group_name_H-M   'P 1'
#
loop_
_entity.id
_entity.type
_entity.pdbx_description
1 polymer ?
#
loop_
_entity_poly.entity_id
_entity_poly.type
_entity_poly.pdbx_seq_one_letter_code
_entity_poly.pdbx_strand_id
1 'polypeptide(L)'
;GDGTDTFAFSVGTDAAGNTVTAAPTSGATVTVDNTAPSLTAVTQVVTPSNDTTPSYVFTTGEAGTITTNITEGFSTSNSAATGSNQTITFNTLGAGTYADKTITVTDAAGNASSLTLTTFVIDTTVPTGALTYSADGPYKENATATVTATFTEALTTTPKIAISGVSTVAATNMTSTGSANVWTYAYTAPAGDGTDTFAFSVGTDAAGNTVTAAPT
;
A
#
# COMPACT_ATOMS: atom_id res chain seq x y z
N GLY A 1 7.84 -35.19 -18.36
CA GLY A 1 6.47 -34.97 -17.90
C GLY A 1 6.34 -35.27 -16.43
N ASP A 2 5.32 -34.70 -15.81
CA ASP A 2 5.03 -34.94 -14.41
C ASP A 2 4.39 -36.31 -14.22
N GLY A 3 4.59 -36.93 -13.08
CA GLY A 3 4.03 -38.24 -12.79
C GLY A 3 4.74 -39.00 -11.68
N THR A 4 4.26 -40.21 -11.45
CA THR A 4 4.84 -41.13 -10.47
C THR A 4 5.39 -42.34 -11.17
N ASP A 5 6.69 -42.59 -11.03
CA ASP A 5 7.33 -43.77 -11.46
C ASP A 5 7.28 -44.84 -10.39
N THR A 6 6.92 -46.08 -10.78
CA THR A 6 6.85 -47.21 -9.86
C THR A 6 7.96 -48.20 -10.21
N PHE A 7 8.71 -48.56 -9.20
CA PHE A 7 9.82 -49.52 -9.33
C PHE A 7 9.39 -50.93 -8.87
N ALA A 8 9.82 -51.93 -9.61
CA ALA A 8 9.64 -53.31 -9.23
C ALA A 8 10.96 -54.08 -9.48
N PHE A 9 11.23 -55.06 -8.66
CA PHE A 9 12.29 -56.02 -8.90
C PHE A 9 11.87 -57.00 -10.00
N SER A 10 12.76 -57.30 -10.93
CA SER A 10 12.46 -58.20 -12.03
C SER A 10 13.12 -59.59 -11.91
N VAL A 11 14.28 -59.66 -11.27
CA VAL A 11 15.04 -60.91 -11.12
C VAL A 11 15.85 -60.86 -9.80
N GLY A 12 15.96 -61.96 -9.12
CA GLY A 12 16.84 -62.16 -7.97
C GLY A 12 16.42 -63.40 -7.18
N THR A 13 17.40 -64.20 -6.75
CA THR A 13 17.19 -65.31 -5.83
C THR A 13 18.22 -65.23 -4.71
N ASP A 14 17.85 -65.70 -3.51
CA ASP A 14 18.79 -65.87 -2.42
C ASP A 14 19.61 -67.17 -2.59
N ALA A 15 20.51 -67.42 -1.66
CA ALA A 15 21.35 -68.61 -1.68
C ALA A 15 20.57 -69.93 -1.50
N ALA A 16 19.32 -69.90 -1.00
CA ALA A 16 18.42 -71.01 -0.86
C ALA A 16 17.46 -71.21 -2.05
N GLY A 17 17.55 -70.30 -3.08
CA GLY A 17 16.71 -70.34 -4.26
C GLY A 17 15.37 -69.61 -4.14
N ASN A 18 15.11 -68.87 -3.08
CA ASN A 18 13.91 -68.05 -2.96
C ASN A 18 14.00 -66.83 -3.87
N THR A 19 12.95 -66.56 -4.64
CA THR A 19 12.89 -65.40 -5.54
C THR A 19 12.56 -64.12 -4.81
N VAL A 20 13.13 -62.99 -5.29
CA VAL A 20 12.78 -61.64 -4.86
C VAL A 20 11.31 -61.36 -5.16
N THR A 21 10.60 -60.70 -4.25
CA THR A 21 9.24 -60.17 -4.50
C THR A 21 9.29 -59.09 -5.58
N ALA A 22 8.29 -59.05 -6.45
CA ALA A 22 8.26 -58.09 -7.57
C ALA A 22 8.12 -56.64 -7.11
N ALA A 23 7.58 -56.40 -5.93
CA ALA A 23 7.41 -55.07 -5.37
C ALA A 23 8.38 -54.83 -4.19
N PRO A 24 9.07 -53.69 -4.12
CA PRO A 24 9.78 -53.25 -2.92
C PRO A 24 8.81 -53.11 -1.73
N THR A 25 9.30 -53.44 -0.51
CA THR A 25 8.51 -53.29 0.71
C THR A 25 8.38 -51.81 1.13
N SER A 26 9.22 -50.92 0.60
CA SER A 26 9.18 -49.48 0.77
C SER A 26 9.90 -48.77 -0.36
N GLY A 27 9.63 -47.50 -0.61
CA GLY A 27 10.32 -46.71 -1.64
C GLY A 27 10.05 -47.15 -3.06
N ALA A 28 8.88 -47.80 -3.32
CA ALA A 28 8.54 -48.33 -4.64
C ALA A 28 8.20 -47.24 -5.67
N THR A 29 7.98 -46.00 -5.24
CA THR A 29 7.56 -44.92 -6.12
C THR A 29 8.45 -43.68 -5.93
N VAL A 30 8.65 -42.96 -7.02
CA VAL A 30 9.24 -41.61 -7.06
C VAL A 30 8.28 -40.73 -7.83
N THR A 31 7.94 -39.57 -7.29
CA THR A 31 7.13 -38.55 -7.96
C THR A 31 8.06 -37.55 -8.62
N VAL A 32 7.81 -37.29 -9.91
CA VAL A 32 8.47 -36.24 -10.69
C VAL A 32 7.46 -35.15 -10.93
N ASP A 33 7.83 -33.92 -10.60
CA ASP A 33 7.04 -32.72 -10.80
C ASP A 33 7.91 -31.63 -11.41
N ASN A 34 7.55 -31.16 -12.59
CA ASN A 34 8.23 -30.12 -13.36
C ASN A 34 7.28 -28.94 -13.66
N THR A 35 6.09 -28.93 -13.06
CA THR A 35 5.10 -27.88 -13.27
C THR A 35 5.30 -26.79 -12.22
N ALA A 36 5.53 -25.56 -12.67
CA ALA A 36 5.64 -24.42 -11.77
C ALA A 36 4.24 -23.87 -11.40
N PRO A 37 4.06 -23.35 -10.18
CA PRO A 37 2.81 -22.74 -9.74
C PRO A 37 2.30 -21.63 -10.68
N SER A 38 1.03 -21.67 -11.09
CA SER A 38 0.40 -20.54 -11.81
C SER A 38 -0.03 -19.47 -10.82
N LEU A 39 0.28 -18.19 -11.09
CA LEU A 39 -0.03 -17.08 -10.19
C LEU A 39 -0.98 -16.07 -10.87
N THR A 40 -1.99 -15.59 -10.14
CA THR A 40 -2.91 -14.58 -10.63
C THR A 40 -3.16 -13.51 -9.56
N ALA A 41 -2.96 -12.23 -9.92
CA ALA A 41 -3.27 -11.10 -9.05
C ALA A 41 -4.79 -10.99 -8.81
N VAL A 42 -5.19 -10.68 -7.58
CA VAL A 42 -6.60 -10.47 -7.19
C VAL A 42 -6.81 -9.04 -6.70
N THR A 43 -5.98 -8.55 -5.76
CA THR A 43 -6.06 -7.17 -5.27
C THR A 43 -4.68 -6.57 -5.24
N GLN A 44 -4.52 -5.44 -5.95
CA GLN A 44 -3.28 -4.67 -5.98
C GLN A 44 -3.12 -3.81 -4.72
N VAL A 45 -1.88 -3.42 -4.43
CA VAL A 45 -1.61 -2.39 -3.43
C VAL A 45 -2.23 -1.06 -3.87
N VAL A 46 -2.93 -0.37 -2.96
CA VAL A 46 -3.47 0.98 -3.22
C VAL A 46 -2.31 1.96 -3.41
N THR A 47 -2.43 2.84 -4.41
CA THR A 47 -1.35 3.78 -4.75
C THR A 47 -1.87 5.13 -5.27
N PRO A 48 -1.32 6.28 -4.82
CA PRO A 48 -0.45 6.41 -3.65
C PRO A 48 -1.20 6.10 -2.36
N SER A 49 -0.51 5.76 -1.27
CA SER A 49 -1.12 5.44 0.02
C SER A 49 -0.20 5.83 1.18
N ASN A 50 -0.77 6.29 2.29
CA ASN A 50 -0.05 6.50 3.55
C ASN A 50 -0.04 5.25 4.45
N ASP A 51 -0.64 4.15 4.01
CA ASP A 51 -0.52 2.86 4.69
C ASP A 51 0.89 2.29 4.47
N THR A 52 1.66 2.22 5.54
CA THR A 52 3.04 1.69 5.51
C THR A 52 3.10 0.17 5.60
N THR A 53 1.97 -0.50 5.82
CA THR A 53 1.86 -1.97 5.89
C THR A 53 0.83 -2.52 4.90
N PRO A 54 0.92 -2.16 3.61
CA PRO A 54 -0.11 -2.49 2.65
C PRO A 54 -0.21 -3.98 2.42
N SER A 55 -1.40 -4.41 1.98
CA SER A 55 -1.65 -5.81 1.64
C SER A 55 -1.77 -6.01 0.13
N TYR A 56 -1.41 -7.21 -0.31
CA TYR A 56 -1.55 -7.68 -1.68
C TYR A 56 -2.23 -9.04 -1.69
N VAL A 57 -3.16 -9.27 -2.62
CA VAL A 57 -3.89 -10.54 -2.72
C VAL A 57 -3.68 -11.17 -4.08
N PHE A 58 -3.36 -12.46 -4.09
CA PHE A 58 -3.19 -13.27 -5.30
C PHE A 58 -3.70 -14.70 -5.08
N THR A 59 -3.86 -15.46 -6.15
CA THR A 59 -4.12 -16.91 -6.09
C THR A 59 -2.96 -17.67 -6.70
N THR A 60 -2.79 -18.94 -6.28
CA THR A 60 -1.83 -19.87 -6.86
C THR A 60 -2.54 -21.17 -7.26
N GLY A 61 -2.09 -21.77 -8.37
CA GLY A 61 -2.58 -23.09 -8.84
C GLY A 61 -2.03 -24.25 -8.03
N GLU A 62 -0.96 -24.05 -7.27
CA GLU A 62 -0.29 -25.06 -6.46
C GLU A 62 0.10 -24.50 -5.09
N ALA A 63 0.23 -25.40 -4.12
CA ALA A 63 0.77 -25.06 -2.81
C ALA A 63 2.27 -24.81 -2.89
N GLY A 64 2.79 -23.90 -2.04
CA GLY A 64 4.22 -23.62 -2.06
C GLY A 64 4.66 -22.63 -0.99
N THR A 65 5.92 -22.21 -1.07
CA THR A 65 6.51 -21.20 -0.21
C THR A 65 6.52 -19.86 -0.91
N ILE A 66 5.99 -18.82 -0.27
CA ILE A 66 5.93 -17.44 -0.75
C ILE A 66 7.22 -16.72 -0.36
N THR A 67 7.81 -15.98 -1.31
CA THR A 67 8.91 -15.04 -1.08
C THR A 67 8.69 -13.74 -1.84
N THR A 68 9.42 -12.68 -1.50
CA THR A 68 9.36 -11.38 -2.18
C THR A 68 10.76 -10.77 -2.32
N ASN A 69 10.95 -9.90 -3.31
CA ASN A 69 12.16 -9.07 -3.44
C ASN A 69 12.02 -7.71 -2.72
N ILE A 70 10.93 -7.48 -1.98
CA ILE A 70 10.82 -6.34 -1.06
C ILE A 70 11.67 -6.67 0.17
N THR A 71 12.67 -5.83 0.47
CA THR A 71 13.70 -6.09 1.49
C THR A 71 13.12 -6.23 2.89
N GLU A 72 12.06 -5.46 3.18
CA GLU A 72 11.35 -5.47 4.46
C GLU A 72 10.58 -6.79 4.68
N GLY A 73 10.31 -7.54 3.61
CA GLY A 73 9.54 -8.78 3.66
C GLY A 73 8.06 -8.56 3.97
N PHE A 74 7.42 -9.57 4.55
CA PHE A 74 6.01 -9.53 4.94
C PHE A 74 5.79 -10.28 6.27
N SER A 75 4.70 -9.94 6.98
CA SER A 75 4.37 -10.43 8.32
C SER A 75 3.42 -11.62 8.34
N THR A 76 2.75 -11.91 7.22
CA THR A 76 1.81 -13.03 7.08
C THR A 76 2.54 -14.36 6.85
N SER A 77 1.80 -15.48 6.89
CA SER A 77 2.37 -16.80 6.59
C SER A 77 3.00 -16.82 5.19
N ASN A 78 4.15 -17.46 5.07
CA ASN A 78 4.82 -17.70 3.79
C ASN A 78 4.39 -19.01 3.10
N SER A 79 3.31 -19.64 3.57
CA SER A 79 2.75 -20.86 2.97
C SER A 79 1.56 -20.50 2.08
N ALA A 80 1.62 -20.85 0.82
CA ALA A 80 0.53 -20.69 -0.13
C ALA A 80 -0.29 -21.99 -0.24
N ALA A 81 -1.63 -21.86 -0.28
CA ALA A 81 -2.56 -22.96 -0.47
C ALA A 81 -3.20 -22.89 -1.87
N THR A 82 -3.29 -24.05 -2.54
CA THR A 82 -3.86 -24.17 -3.89
C THR A 82 -5.27 -23.59 -3.97
N GLY A 83 -5.54 -22.77 -4.99
CA GLY A 83 -6.88 -22.29 -5.36
C GLY A 83 -7.54 -21.33 -4.39
N SER A 84 -6.85 -20.91 -3.32
CA SER A 84 -7.35 -19.94 -2.34
C SER A 84 -6.71 -18.58 -2.51
N ASN A 85 -7.40 -17.50 -2.12
CA ASN A 85 -6.80 -16.18 -2.02
C ASN A 85 -5.69 -16.19 -0.96
N GLN A 86 -4.49 -15.85 -1.38
CA GLN A 86 -3.35 -15.62 -0.50
C GLN A 86 -3.26 -14.13 -0.24
N THR A 87 -3.36 -13.70 1.01
CA THR A 87 -3.13 -12.32 1.40
C THR A 87 -1.75 -12.22 2.05
N ILE A 88 -0.89 -11.40 1.48
CA ILE A 88 0.35 -10.99 2.14
C ILE A 88 0.20 -9.55 2.62
N THR A 89 0.70 -9.28 3.82
CA THR A 89 0.80 -7.93 4.38
C THR A 89 2.27 -7.63 4.54
N PHE A 90 2.76 -6.60 3.84
CA PHE A 90 4.16 -6.21 3.92
C PHE A 90 4.49 -5.68 5.32
N ASN A 91 5.73 -5.89 5.75
CA ASN A 91 6.26 -5.21 6.92
C ASN A 91 6.33 -3.70 6.64
N THR A 92 6.57 -2.90 7.68
CA THR A 92 6.57 -1.44 7.55
C THR A 92 7.51 -0.99 6.44
N LEU A 93 6.94 -0.43 5.39
CA LEU A 93 7.63 0.15 4.24
C LEU A 93 7.91 1.63 4.50
N GLY A 94 9.06 2.11 4.07
CA GLY A 94 9.37 3.53 4.05
C GLY A 94 8.61 4.28 2.95
N ALA A 95 8.51 5.61 3.06
CA ALA A 95 8.00 6.43 1.96
C ALA A 95 8.89 6.27 0.71
N GLY A 96 8.27 6.08 -0.44
CA GLY A 96 8.99 5.88 -1.70
C GLY A 96 8.20 5.14 -2.75
N THR A 97 8.82 4.95 -3.92
CA THR A 97 8.25 4.22 -5.06
C THR A 97 8.77 2.79 -5.09
N TYR A 98 7.87 1.84 -5.15
CA TYR A 98 8.12 0.40 -5.20
C TYR A 98 7.83 -0.11 -6.62
N ALA A 99 8.81 0.02 -7.50
CA ALA A 99 8.77 -0.51 -8.87
C ALA A 99 9.43 -1.90 -8.94
N ASP A 100 9.02 -2.71 -9.92
CA ASP A 100 9.60 -4.02 -10.23
C ASP A 100 9.63 -4.99 -9.03
N LYS A 101 8.64 -4.84 -8.13
CA LYS A 101 8.50 -5.73 -6.98
C LYS A 101 7.79 -7.02 -7.39
N THR A 102 8.24 -8.14 -6.82
CA THR A 102 7.74 -9.47 -7.17
C THR A 102 7.36 -10.27 -5.94
N ILE A 103 6.38 -11.14 -6.13
CA ILE A 103 6.07 -12.25 -5.25
C ILE A 103 6.40 -13.51 -6.01
N THR A 104 7.13 -14.42 -5.39
CA THR A 104 7.51 -15.71 -5.95
C THR A 104 6.91 -16.81 -5.10
N VAL A 105 6.32 -17.81 -5.74
CA VAL A 105 5.88 -19.06 -5.09
C VAL A 105 6.73 -20.19 -5.64
N THR A 106 7.30 -20.96 -4.71
CA THR A 106 8.10 -22.18 -5.02
C THR A 106 7.38 -23.38 -4.43
N ASP A 107 7.07 -24.35 -5.27
CA ASP A 107 6.42 -25.61 -4.85
C ASP A 107 7.36 -26.53 -4.06
N ALA A 108 6.87 -27.72 -3.70
CA ALA A 108 7.64 -28.72 -2.95
C ALA A 108 8.74 -29.39 -3.78
N ALA A 109 8.62 -29.38 -5.10
CA ALA A 109 9.62 -29.95 -6.03
C ALA A 109 10.73 -28.94 -6.36
N GLY A 110 10.53 -27.65 -6.05
CA GLY A 110 11.47 -26.57 -6.32
C GLY A 110 11.15 -25.77 -7.59
N ASN A 111 10.02 -26.04 -8.27
CA ASN A 111 9.61 -25.22 -9.41
C ASN A 111 9.05 -23.89 -8.90
N ALA A 112 9.41 -22.78 -9.53
CA ALA A 112 9.06 -21.44 -9.06
C ALA A 112 8.43 -20.59 -10.16
N SER A 113 7.45 -19.78 -9.76
CA SER A 113 6.88 -18.73 -10.58
C SER A 113 6.87 -17.40 -9.84
N SER A 114 7.00 -16.30 -10.59
CA SER A 114 6.98 -14.95 -10.03
C SER A 114 5.86 -14.11 -10.64
N LEU A 115 5.21 -13.31 -9.79
CA LEU A 115 4.20 -12.34 -10.16
C LEU A 115 4.73 -10.94 -9.88
N THR A 116 4.82 -10.10 -10.91
CA THR A 116 5.25 -8.69 -10.75
C THR A 116 4.07 -7.85 -10.25
N LEU A 117 4.30 -7.09 -9.20
CA LEU A 117 3.32 -6.14 -8.67
C LEU A 117 3.27 -4.89 -9.55
N THR A 118 2.08 -4.32 -9.69
CA THR A 118 1.97 -2.95 -10.23
C THR A 118 2.78 -2.00 -9.35
N THR A 119 3.53 -1.08 -9.97
CA THR A 119 4.27 -0.05 -9.22
C THR A 119 3.34 0.70 -8.28
N PHE A 120 3.73 0.83 -7.02
CA PHE A 120 2.98 1.55 -6.01
C PHE A 120 3.87 2.55 -5.25
N VAL A 121 3.24 3.55 -4.64
CA VAL A 121 3.91 4.61 -3.88
C VAL A 121 3.40 4.62 -2.46
N ILE A 122 4.30 4.59 -1.51
CA ILE A 122 4.03 4.90 -0.10
C ILE A 122 4.43 6.35 0.12
N ASP A 123 3.46 7.18 0.49
CA ASP A 123 3.68 8.60 0.77
C ASP A 123 3.09 8.94 2.14
N THR A 124 3.97 9.30 3.06
CA THR A 124 3.64 9.69 4.44
C THR A 124 3.87 11.16 4.70
N THR A 125 4.13 11.93 3.65
CA THR A 125 4.35 13.37 3.75
C THR A 125 3.04 14.06 4.04
N VAL A 126 2.99 14.83 5.11
CA VAL A 126 1.78 15.57 5.51
C VAL A 126 1.80 16.92 4.82
N PRO A 127 0.76 17.31 4.05
CA PRO A 127 0.68 18.64 3.47
C PRO A 127 0.72 19.73 4.53
N THR A 128 1.55 20.73 4.35
CA THR A 128 1.57 21.96 5.17
C THR A 128 1.09 23.15 4.34
N GLY A 129 0.47 24.12 4.96
CA GLY A 129 -0.09 25.29 4.26
C GLY A 129 0.46 26.60 4.81
N ALA A 130 0.90 27.48 3.91
CA ALA A 130 1.25 28.87 4.22
C ALA A 130 0.11 29.81 3.83
N LEU A 131 -0.10 30.86 4.62
CA LEU A 131 -1.11 31.90 4.35
C LEU A 131 -0.47 33.19 3.86
N THR A 132 -1.11 33.79 2.87
CA THR A 132 -0.84 35.16 2.40
C THR A 132 -2.15 35.94 2.34
N TYR A 133 -2.05 37.25 2.41
CA TYR A 133 -3.19 38.18 2.48
C TYR A 133 -3.10 39.16 1.32
N SER A 134 -4.26 39.53 0.72
CA SER A 134 -4.31 40.49 -0.39
C SER A 134 -3.99 41.93 0.02
N ALA A 135 -3.99 42.22 1.32
CA ALA A 135 -3.61 43.50 1.90
C ALA A 135 -2.99 43.27 3.28
N ASP A 136 -2.03 44.08 3.65
CA ASP A 136 -1.42 44.04 4.98
C ASP A 136 -2.32 44.76 6.00
N GLY A 137 -2.42 44.16 7.20
CA GLY A 137 -3.11 44.80 8.34
C GLY A 137 -2.31 45.98 8.96
N PRO A 138 -2.85 46.67 9.98
CA PRO A 138 -4.10 46.36 10.65
C PRO A 138 -5.34 46.72 9.83
N TYR A 139 -6.41 45.95 10.01
CA TYR A 139 -7.68 46.16 9.33
C TYR A 139 -8.66 46.94 10.23
N LYS A 140 -9.41 47.88 9.66
CA LYS A 140 -10.57 48.49 10.33
C LYS A 140 -11.81 47.57 10.13
N GLU A 141 -12.81 47.77 10.97
CA GLU A 141 -14.11 47.09 10.85
C GLU A 141 -14.65 47.15 9.42
N ASN A 142 -15.19 46.01 8.96
CA ASN A 142 -15.70 45.78 7.61
C ASN A 142 -14.67 45.84 6.47
N ALA A 143 -13.38 45.99 6.77
CA ALA A 143 -12.35 45.83 5.72
C ALA A 143 -12.29 44.36 5.29
N THR A 144 -12.11 44.14 3.99
CA THR A 144 -12.04 42.79 3.40
C THR A 144 -10.63 42.48 2.94
N ALA A 145 -10.23 41.19 3.09
CA ALA A 145 -9.01 40.66 2.54
C ALA A 145 -9.27 39.24 1.97
N THR A 146 -8.58 38.91 0.89
CA THR A 146 -8.50 37.51 0.44
C THR A 146 -7.35 36.84 1.15
N VAL A 147 -7.65 35.81 1.92
CA VAL A 147 -6.69 34.92 2.54
C VAL A 147 -6.41 33.83 1.52
N THR A 148 -5.15 33.67 1.10
CA THR A 148 -4.72 32.65 0.17
C THR A 148 -3.89 31.62 0.92
N ALA A 149 -4.31 30.36 0.88
CA ALA A 149 -3.55 29.22 1.40
C ALA A 149 -2.83 28.53 0.24
N THR A 150 -1.52 28.37 0.38
CA THR A 150 -0.69 27.58 -0.56
C THR A 150 -0.14 26.38 0.20
N PHE A 151 -0.53 25.18 -0.24
CA PHE A 151 -0.09 23.93 0.35
C PHE A 151 1.14 23.38 -0.37
N THR A 152 1.98 22.65 0.36
CA THR A 152 3.19 22.00 -0.19
C THR A 152 2.85 20.91 -1.20
N GLU A 153 1.61 20.36 -1.11
CA GLU A 153 1.12 19.28 -1.96
C GLU A 153 -0.29 19.56 -2.46
N ALA A 154 -0.66 18.89 -3.55
CA ALA A 154 -2.01 18.95 -4.09
C ALA A 154 -3.01 18.24 -3.17
N LEU A 155 -4.10 18.90 -2.84
CA LEU A 155 -5.17 18.35 -2.02
C LEU A 155 -6.26 17.72 -2.90
N THR A 156 -6.72 16.55 -2.53
CA THR A 156 -7.84 15.84 -3.17
C THR A 156 -9.18 16.15 -2.51
N THR A 157 -9.15 16.65 -1.27
CA THR A 157 -10.34 17.09 -0.54
C THR A 157 -10.28 18.59 -0.26
N THR A 158 -11.44 19.25 -0.26
CA THR A 158 -11.53 20.69 0.00
C THR A 158 -11.03 21.02 1.41
N PRO A 159 -9.97 21.84 1.56
CA PRO A 159 -9.51 22.25 2.88
C PRO A 159 -10.52 23.19 3.55
N LYS A 160 -10.54 23.13 4.88
CA LYS A 160 -11.33 24.06 5.69
C LYS A 160 -10.41 24.95 6.51
N ILE A 161 -10.85 26.20 6.65
CA ILE A 161 -10.21 27.20 7.51
C ILE A 161 -11.15 27.53 8.68
N ALA A 162 -10.59 27.67 9.86
CA ALA A 162 -11.26 28.16 11.06
C ALA A 162 -10.56 29.42 11.54
N ILE A 163 -11.30 30.32 12.18
CA ILE A 163 -10.78 31.57 12.74
C ILE A 163 -11.18 31.65 14.19
N SER A 164 -10.25 32.06 15.04
CA SER A 164 -10.45 32.31 16.46
C SER A 164 -9.73 33.58 16.87
N GLY A 165 -10.35 34.32 17.78
CA GLY A 165 -9.85 35.61 18.26
C GLY A 165 -10.97 36.62 18.39
N VAL A 166 -10.85 37.79 17.77
CA VAL A 166 -11.93 38.77 17.66
C VAL A 166 -13.07 38.19 16.81
N SER A 167 -12.71 37.53 15.70
CA SER A 167 -13.65 36.71 14.94
C SER A 167 -13.78 35.31 15.56
N THR A 168 -14.95 34.70 15.37
CA THR A 168 -15.14 33.26 15.59
C THR A 168 -15.81 32.65 14.35
N VAL A 169 -15.04 31.96 13.55
CA VAL A 169 -15.54 31.25 12.35
C VAL A 169 -15.28 29.78 12.52
N ALA A 170 -16.35 28.99 12.60
CA ALA A 170 -16.25 27.54 12.59
C ALA A 170 -15.61 27.05 11.26
N ALA A 171 -15.00 25.87 11.29
CA ALA A 171 -14.32 25.30 10.14
C ALA A 171 -15.17 25.35 8.87
N THR A 172 -14.80 26.18 7.93
CA THR A 172 -15.52 26.53 6.70
C THR A 172 -14.70 26.18 5.47
N ASN A 173 -15.36 25.70 4.42
CA ASN A 173 -14.68 25.34 3.17
C ASN A 173 -13.98 26.55 2.55
N MET A 174 -12.75 26.35 2.13
CA MET A 174 -12.05 27.29 1.26
C MET A 174 -12.53 27.16 -0.19
N THR A 175 -12.32 28.20 -0.99
CA THR A 175 -12.69 28.24 -2.40
C THR A 175 -11.51 27.84 -3.26
N SER A 176 -11.73 26.91 -4.19
CA SER A 176 -10.71 26.50 -5.18
C SER A 176 -10.35 27.65 -6.12
N THR A 177 -9.07 27.80 -6.41
CA THR A 177 -8.57 28.72 -7.45
C THR A 177 -8.46 28.02 -8.82
N GLY A 178 -8.76 26.70 -8.89
CA GLY A 178 -8.47 25.85 -10.05
C GLY A 178 -7.12 25.13 -9.94
N SER A 179 -6.29 25.49 -8.97
CA SER A 179 -5.03 24.81 -8.63
C SER A 179 -5.27 23.90 -7.43
N ALA A 180 -4.83 22.65 -7.48
CA ALA A 180 -5.12 21.66 -6.42
C ALA A 180 -4.42 21.98 -5.09
N ASN A 181 -3.40 22.82 -5.10
CA ASN A 181 -2.63 23.22 -3.91
C ASN A 181 -2.82 24.70 -3.51
N VAL A 182 -3.71 25.47 -4.20
CA VAL A 182 -3.96 26.88 -3.85
C VAL A 182 -5.44 27.12 -3.66
N TRP A 183 -5.79 27.64 -2.48
CA TRP A 183 -7.18 27.85 -2.05
C TRP A 183 -7.34 29.24 -1.44
N THR A 184 -8.54 29.81 -1.49
CA THR A 184 -8.82 31.14 -0.98
C THR A 184 -9.98 31.14 0.00
N TYR A 185 -9.96 32.16 0.89
CA TYR A 185 -11.06 32.49 1.79
C TYR A 185 -11.25 33.99 1.81
N ALA A 186 -12.50 34.46 1.71
CA ALA A 186 -12.84 35.87 1.83
C ALA A 186 -13.00 36.20 3.32
N TYR A 187 -12.03 36.94 3.87
CA TYR A 187 -12.05 37.42 5.24
C TYR A 187 -12.66 38.82 5.30
N THR A 188 -13.50 39.08 6.32
CA THR A 188 -14.00 40.41 6.64
C THR A 188 -13.68 40.69 8.09
N ALA A 189 -12.99 41.81 8.36
CA ALA A 189 -12.61 42.19 9.70
C ALA A 189 -13.85 42.52 10.56
N PRO A 190 -13.99 41.90 11.76
CA PRO A 190 -15.12 42.16 12.67
C PRO A 190 -14.99 43.50 13.35
N ALA A 191 -16.02 43.89 14.12
CA ALA A 191 -15.94 44.97 15.10
C ALA A 191 -15.08 44.53 16.29
N GLY A 192 -14.38 45.52 16.90
CA GLY A 192 -13.52 45.30 18.07
C GLY A 192 -12.03 45.24 17.73
N ASP A 193 -11.20 45.37 18.76
CA ASP A 193 -9.73 45.36 18.64
C ASP A 193 -9.17 44.03 19.10
N GLY A 194 -8.16 43.52 18.39
CA GLY A 194 -7.48 42.27 18.73
C GLY A 194 -6.86 41.57 17.53
N THR A 195 -6.57 40.30 17.71
CA THR A 195 -5.93 39.46 16.68
C THR A 195 -6.79 38.25 16.39
N ASP A 196 -6.94 37.93 15.11
CA ASP A 196 -7.50 36.66 14.65
C ASP A 196 -6.40 35.68 14.30
N THR A 197 -6.60 34.43 14.71
CA THR A 197 -5.72 33.28 14.41
C THR A 197 -6.44 32.36 13.46
N PHE A 198 -5.74 31.95 12.42
CA PHE A 198 -6.24 31.03 11.39
C PHE A 198 -5.70 29.61 11.60
N ALA A 199 -6.55 28.62 11.41
CA ALA A 199 -6.17 27.23 11.46
C ALA A 199 -6.83 26.42 10.34
N PHE A 200 -6.13 25.41 9.83
CA PHE A 200 -6.71 24.41 8.92
C PHE A 200 -7.29 23.24 9.72
N SER A 201 -8.34 22.60 9.22
CA SER A 201 -8.96 21.47 9.94
C SER A 201 -9.24 20.24 9.07
N VAL A 202 -9.24 20.40 7.76
CA VAL A 202 -9.53 19.35 6.78
C VAL A 202 -8.68 19.61 5.54
N GLY A 203 -8.53 18.63 4.73
CA GLY A 203 -7.73 18.62 3.51
C GLY A 203 -6.82 17.40 3.54
N THR A 204 -6.88 16.57 2.52
CA THR A 204 -6.02 15.40 2.37
C THR A 204 -5.38 15.41 0.99
N ASP A 205 -4.17 14.91 0.90
CA ASP A 205 -3.51 14.64 -0.37
C ASP A 205 -4.05 13.36 -1.06
N ALA A 206 -3.40 12.92 -2.11
CA ALA A 206 -3.78 11.73 -2.85
C ALA A 206 -3.49 10.43 -2.08
N ALA A 207 -2.54 10.43 -1.15
CA ALA A 207 -2.18 9.28 -0.32
C ALA A 207 -3.03 9.15 0.95
N GLY A 208 -3.80 10.20 1.30
CA GLY A 208 -4.64 10.25 2.49
C GLY A 208 -3.99 10.93 3.68
N ASN A 209 -2.83 11.59 3.53
CA ASN A 209 -2.25 12.38 4.61
C ASN A 209 -3.06 13.67 4.80
N THR A 210 -3.38 13.97 6.05
CA THR A 210 -4.21 15.14 6.41
C THR A 210 -3.35 16.36 6.69
N VAL A 211 -3.76 17.52 6.17
CA VAL A 211 -3.14 18.84 6.42
C VAL A 211 -2.91 19.09 7.89
N THR A 212 -1.77 19.69 8.26
CA THR A 212 -1.50 20.17 9.61
C THR A 212 -2.44 21.33 9.98
N ALA A 213 -2.88 21.39 11.24
CA ALA A 213 -3.86 22.41 11.69
C ALA A 213 -3.29 23.83 11.70
N ALA A 214 -2.00 24.01 11.97
CA ALA A 214 -1.36 25.32 12.01
C ALA A 214 -0.78 25.70 10.63
N PRO A 215 -1.03 26.90 10.11
CA PRO A 215 -0.27 27.46 8.99
C PRO A 215 1.23 27.57 9.34
N THR A 216 2.08 27.36 8.37
CA THR A 216 3.56 27.47 8.50
C THR A 216 4.06 28.82 8.00
#